data_4d88dac55d914ac8e494d34f4e763a12
#
_entry.id   4d88dac55d914ac8e494d34f4e763a12
#
_cell.length_a   1.000
_cell.length_b   1.000
_cell.length_c   1.000
_cell.angle_alpha   90.00
_cell.angle_beta   90.00
_cell.angle_gamma   90.00
#
_symmetry.space_group_name_H-M   'P 1'
#
loop_
_entity.id
_entity.type
_entity.pdbx_description
1 polymer ?
#
loop_
_entity_poly.entity_id
_entity_poly.type
_entity_poly.pdbx_seq_one_letter_code
_entity_poly.pdbx_strand_id
1 'polypeptide(L)'
;PFTDFGFKKLFGSEPNKDLLADFLNELLPDKHKIHTLSYSKSEYLGPSLSDRKAIFDIFCTNEQGDKFIVEIQRAKQIYFKDRSIYYSTFPIQEQAIKGIWDFRLTAVYTIAILDFVFENDNNDQHVVVKVQLKDQDNQVFYEKLTYIYLQMPFFNKTAEELETNFEKWLFVLKNIEKLTEIPSRLKNKIFMKFFGEAEIANLAQEERAAYEQSLKVYRDLKNVTDTAFIEGYGVAKQEAHNKLVNAIKKAISLGNSIQETAEIFEISESEVEKYLNQ
;
A
#
# COMPACT_ATOMS: atom_id res chain seq x y z
N PRO A 1 12.33 7.07 -6.54
CA PRO A 1 12.39 5.65 -6.75
C PRO A 1 11.67 4.81 -5.74
N PHE A 2 10.40 4.64 -5.99
CA PHE A 2 9.51 3.73 -5.31
C PHE A 2 9.68 2.30 -5.83
N THR A 3 10.90 1.87 -6.14
CA THR A 3 11.20 0.46 -6.34
C THR A 3 11.58 -0.13 -5.00
N ASP A 4 11.44 -1.44 -4.88
CA ASP A 4 11.87 -2.23 -3.74
C ASP A 4 13.33 -1.92 -3.36
N PHE A 5 14.21 -1.90 -4.36
CA PHE A 5 15.59 -1.52 -4.20
C PHE A 5 15.76 -0.07 -3.72
N GLY A 6 15.07 0.90 -4.35
CA GLY A 6 15.18 2.31 -3.98
C GLY A 6 14.69 2.58 -2.56
N PHE A 7 13.60 1.94 -2.16
CA PHE A 7 13.07 2.04 -0.80
C PHE A 7 14.03 1.47 0.24
N LYS A 8 14.56 0.27 0.01
CA LYS A 8 15.55 -0.37 0.89
C LYS A 8 16.86 0.42 0.96
N LYS A 9 17.30 1.01 -0.14
CA LYS A 9 18.49 1.89 -0.16
C LYS A 9 18.27 3.14 0.68
N LEU A 10 17.12 3.81 0.53
CA LEU A 10 16.81 5.06 1.22
C LEU A 10 16.53 4.87 2.71
N PHE A 11 15.81 3.81 3.07
CA PHE A 11 15.32 3.62 4.42
C PHE A 11 15.90 2.39 5.15
N GLY A 12 16.52 1.46 4.44
CA GLY A 12 17.03 0.20 5.00
C GLY A 12 18.54 0.16 5.23
N SER A 13 19.25 1.28 5.05
CA SER A 13 20.71 1.35 5.22
C SER A 13 21.10 2.03 6.53
N GLU A 14 22.21 1.55 7.14
CA GLU A 14 22.73 2.09 8.41
C GLU A 14 22.96 3.62 8.39
N PRO A 15 23.53 4.22 7.31
CA PRO A 15 23.73 5.67 7.25
C PRO A 15 22.43 6.48 7.23
N ASN A 16 21.30 5.85 6.91
CA ASN A 16 20.01 6.50 6.67
C ASN A 16 18.95 6.18 7.75
N LYS A 17 19.38 5.66 8.90
CA LYS A 17 18.49 5.39 10.04
C LYS A 17 17.68 6.59 10.49
N ASP A 18 18.27 7.77 10.43
CA ASP A 18 17.63 9.02 10.79
C ASP A 18 16.46 9.37 9.84
N LEU A 19 16.56 9.04 8.55
CA LEU A 19 15.47 9.22 7.59
C LEU A 19 14.29 8.33 7.96
N LEU A 20 14.55 7.05 8.25
CA LEU A 20 13.49 6.12 8.65
C LEU A 20 12.87 6.50 9.99
N ALA A 21 13.69 6.86 10.98
CA ALA A 21 13.21 7.25 12.31
C ALA A 21 12.35 8.53 12.24
N ASP A 22 12.77 9.53 11.48
CA ASP A 22 12.01 10.76 11.27
C ASP A 22 10.65 10.47 10.63
N PHE A 23 10.62 9.67 9.56
CA PHE A 23 9.37 9.24 8.91
C PHE A 23 8.45 8.46 9.86
N LEU A 24 8.97 7.45 10.55
CA LEU A 24 8.15 6.62 11.45
C LEU A 24 7.60 7.43 12.63
N ASN A 25 8.37 8.39 13.13
CA ASN A 25 7.96 9.26 14.22
C ASN A 25 6.75 10.15 13.89
N GLU A 26 6.48 10.40 12.62
CA GLU A 26 5.25 11.10 12.21
C GLU A 26 3.99 10.22 12.34
N LEU A 27 4.15 8.90 12.46
CA LEU A 27 3.07 7.92 12.54
C LEU A 27 2.83 7.39 13.95
N LEU A 28 3.83 7.50 14.81
CA LEU A 28 3.84 6.86 16.12
C LEU A 28 3.34 7.81 17.22
N PRO A 29 2.64 7.28 18.24
CA PRO A 29 2.32 8.04 19.44
C PRO A 29 3.60 8.39 20.21
N ASP A 30 3.57 9.49 20.99
CA ASP A 30 4.77 10.03 21.68
C ASP A 30 5.49 9.01 22.56
N LYS A 31 4.76 8.10 23.21
CA LYS A 31 5.32 7.04 24.07
C LYS A 31 6.12 5.98 23.31
N HIS A 32 6.00 5.92 21.97
CA HIS A 32 6.69 4.97 21.09
C HIS A 32 7.60 5.68 20.08
N LYS A 33 7.94 6.95 20.32
CA LYS A 33 8.89 7.70 19.48
C LYS A 33 10.25 7.02 19.49
N ILE A 34 10.86 6.99 18.31
CA ILE A 34 12.14 6.36 18.05
C ILE A 34 13.25 7.41 18.21
N HIS A 35 14.19 7.18 19.12
CA HIS A 35 15.42 7.96 19.25
C HIS A 35 16.59 7.24 18.57
N THR A 36 16.65 5.93 18.75
CA THR A 36 17.64 5.08 18.08
C THR A 36 16.94 3.90 17.41
N LEU A 37 17.49 3.45 16.30
CA LEU A 37 16.94 2.38 15.49
C LEU A 37 18.03 1.37 15.14
N SER A 38 17.72 0.08 15.23
CA SER A 38 18.58 -1.01 14.82
C SER A 38 17.86 -1.87 13.80
N TYR A 39 18.50 -2.14 12.65
CA TYR A 39 17.95 -3.05 11.67
C TYR A 39 18.08 -4.50 12.13
N SER A 40 17.08 -5.29 11.87
CA SER A 40 17.01 -6.72 12.10
C SER A 40 17.01 -7.48 10.78
N LYS A 41 17.20 -8.80 10.82
CA LYS A 41 17.08 -9.62 9.62
C LYS A 41 15.67 -9.48 9.04
N SER A 42 15.59 -9.19 7.75
CA SER A 42 14.31 -9.03 7.04
C SER A 42 13.73 -10.37 6.53
N GLU A 43 14.46 -11.47 6.64
CA GLU A 43 14.03 -12.80 6.21
C GLU A 43 13.86 -13.72 7.40
N TYR A 44 12.65 -14.25 7.56
CA TYR A 44 12.29 -15.26 8.56
C TYR A 44 11.94 -16.57 7.88
N LEU A 45 12.67 -17.61 8.23
CA LEU A 45 12.40 -18.98 7.80
C LEU A 45 11.36 -19.57 8.76
N GLY A 46 10.35 -20.26 8.23
CA GLY A 46 9.47 -21.05 9.05
C GLY A 46 10.21 -22.20 9.76
N PRO A 47 9.59 -22.86 10.77
CA PRO A 47 10.20 -23.94 11.53
C PRO A 47 10.66 -25.14 10.68
N SER A 48 10.12 -25.33 9.49
CA SER A 48 10.51 -26.36 8.54
C SER A 48 10.86 -25.78 7.16
N LEU A 49 11.59 -26.56 6.34
CA LEU A 49 11.95 -26.19 4.97
C LEU A 49 10.73 -26.01 4.04
N SER A 50 9.58 -26.58 4.42
CA SER A 50 8.32 -26.47 3.68
C SER A 50 7.49 -25.25 4.07
N ASP A 51 7.83 -24.57 5.16
CA ASP A 51 7.08 -23.44 5.64
C ASP A 51 7.35 -22.19 4.80
N ARG A 52 6.32 -21.34 4.67
CA ARG A 52 6.46 -20.08 3.95
C ARG A 52 7.37 -19.13 4.72
N LYS A 53 8.35 -18.57 4.02
CA LYS A 53 9.19 -17.50 4.52
C LYS A 53 8.39 -16.19 4.61
N ALA A 54 8.65 -15.41 5.65
CA ALA A 54 8.30 -14.00 5.66
C ALA A 54 9.54 -13.20 5.23
N ILE A 55 9.38 -12.35 4.23
CA ILE A 55 10.41 -11.44 3.76
C ILE A 55 9.84 -10.04 3.88
N PHE A 56 10.44 -9.23 4.75
CA PHE A 56 10.06 -7.85 4.96
C PHE A 56 10.95 -6.92 4.12
N ASP A 57 10.40 -5.80 3.67
CA ASP A 57 11.22 -4.79 3.03
C ASP A 57 12.20 -4.19 4.02
N ILE A 58 11.70 -3.75 5.18
CA ILE A 58 12.53 -3.30 6.30
C ILE A 58 11.95 -3.88 7.59
N PHE A 59 12.83 -4.40 8.43
CA PHE A 59 12.50 -4.79 9.79
C PHE A 59 13.50 -4.16 10.75
N CYS A 60 12.99 -3.45 11.75
CA CYS A 60 13.84 -2.73 12.71
C CYS A 60 13.22 -2.70 14.10
N THR A 61 14.04 -2.32 15.07
CA THR A 61 13.71 -2.27 16.48
C THR A 61 14.22 -0.96 17.08
N ASN A 62 13.42 -0.30 17.94
CA ASN A 62 13.86 0.87 18.67
C ASN A 62 14.58 0.49 19.98
N GLU A 63 15.04 1.48 20.74
CA GLU A 63 15.73 1.32 22.02
C GLU A 63 14.86 0.68 23.11
N GLN A 64 13.52 0.71 22.97
CA GLN A 64 12.56 0.12 23.90
C GLN A 64 12.23 -1.35 23.55
N GLY A 65 12.76 -1.84 22.43
CA GLY A 65 12.49 -3.18 21.92
C GLY A 65 11.22 -3.29 21.08
N ASP A 66 10.52 -2.18 20.81
CA ASP A 66 9.38 -2.17 19.89
C ASP A 66 9.84 -2.50 18.48
N LYS A 67 9.04 -3.26 17.76
CA LYS A 67 9.37 -3.84 16.46
C LYS A 67 8.56 -3.20 15.36
N PHE A 68 9.22 -2.88 14.26
CA PHE A 68 8.63 -2.20 13.12
C PHE A 68 8.88 -2.99 11.84
N ILE A 69 7.80 -3.45 11.22
CA ILE A 69 7.79 -3.97 9.84
C ILE A 69 7.37 -2.80 8.95
N VAL A 70 8.21 -2.44 7.98
CA VAL A 70 7.89 -1.38 7.02
C VAL A 70 7.91 -1.97 5.61
N GLU A 71 6.80 -1.87 4.91
CA GLU A 71 6.56 -2.47 3.60
C GLU A 71 6.20 -1.38 2.58
N ILE A 72 6.64 -1.56 1.34
CA ILE A 72 6.13 -0.80 0.21
C ILE A 72 5.38 -1.74 -0.73
N GLN A 73 4.10 -1.45 -0.98
CA GLN A 73 3.26 -2.31 -1.79
C GLN A 73 2.64 -1.53 -2.95
N ARG A 74 3.07 -1.83 -4.16
CA ARG A 74 2.63 -1.11 -5.36
C ARG A 74 1.42 -1.72 -6.04
N ALA A 75 1.35 -3.03 -6.11
CA ALA A 75 0.23 -3.74 -6.73
C ALA A 75 -0.78 -4.18 -5.68
N LYS A 76 -2.06 -3.94 -5.95
CA LYS A 76 -3.15 -4.45 -5.12
C LYS A 76 -3.10 -5.98 -5.09
N GLN A 77 -3.08 -6.55 -3.91
CA GLN A 77 -3.15 -7.99 -3.67
C GLN A 77 -4.41 -8.30 -2.87
N ILE A 78 -5.18 -9.27 -3.33
CA ILE A 78 -6.47 -9.64 -2.71
C ILE A 78 -6.31 -9.95 -1.22
N TYR A 79 -5.26 -10.70 -0.86
CA TYR A 79 -4.99 -11.15 0.51
C TYR A 79 -3.92 -10.30 1.21
N PHE A 80 -3.78 -9.02 0.88
CA PHE A 80 -2.76 -8.18 1.50
C PHE A 80 -3.00 -7.97 3.00
N LYS A 81 -4.26 -7.82 3.42
CA LYS A 81 -4.62 -7.70 4.84
C LYS A 81 -4.22 -8.96 5.61
N ASP A 82 -4.55 -10.15 5.08
CA ASP A 82 -4.17 -11.44 5.67
C ASP A 82 -2.65 -11.59 5.76
N ARG A 83 -1.92 -11.21 4.69
CA ARG A 83 -0.46 -11.25 4.67
C ARG A 83 0.16 -10.34 5.73
N SER A 84 -0.36 -9.13 5.92
CA SER A 84 0.17 -8.21 6.93
C SER A 84 -0.05 -8.72 8.35
N ILE A 85 -1.20 -9.37 8.60
CA ILE A 85 -1.47 -10.06 9.88
C ILE A 85 -0.50 -11.24 10.07
N TYR A 86 -0.37 -12.10 9.06
CA TYR A 86 0.57 -13.22 9.10
C TYR A 86 2.00 -12.76 9.37
N TYR A 87 2.46 -11.72 8.69
CA TYR A 87 3.81 -11.17 8.87
C TYR A 87 4.04 -10.65 10.30
N SER A 88 3.06 -10.02 10.91
CA SER A 88 3.18 -9.52 12.28
C SER A 88 3.34 -10.62 13.33
N THR A 89 2.98 -11.88 13.01
CA THR A 89 3.14 -12.99 13.96
C THR A 89 4.61 -13.37 14.20
N PHE A 90 5.50 -13.16 13.22
CA PHE A 90 6.92 -13.48 13.37
C PHE A 90 7.60 -12.67 14.46
N PRO A 91 7.56 -11.33 14.46
CA PRO A 91 8.12 -10.55 15.56
C PRO A 91 7.41 -10.76 16.90
N ILE A 92 6.17 -11.21 16.93
CA ILE A 92 5.50 -11.63 18.18
C ILE A 92 6.13 -12.92 18.69
N GLN A 93 6.27 -13.94 17.84
CA GLN A 93 6.85 -15.23 18.21
C GLN A 93 8.32 -15.13 18.62
N GLU A 94 9.07 -14.24 17.95
CA GLU A 94 10.49 -13.98 18.25
C GLU A 94 10.71 -13.47 19.69
N GLN A 95 9.69 -12.85 20.30
CA GLN A 95 9.77 -12.35 21.67
C GLN A 95 9.66 -13.47 22.71
N ALA A 96 9.23 -14.67 22.31
CA ALA A 96 9.15 -15.83 23.20
C ALA A 96 10.57 -16.36 23.48
N ILE A 97 11.07 -16.13 24.68
CA ILE A 97 12.38 -16.61 25.13
C ILE A 97 12.26 -17.96 25.83
N LYS A 98 13.33 -18.77 25.73
CA LYS A 98 13.39 -20.04 26.45
C LYS A 98 13.51 -19.80 27.97
N GLY A 99 12.80 -20.58 28.75
CA GLY A 99 12.82 -20.52 30.21
C GLY A 99 11.56 -19.86 30.80
N ILE A 100 11.71 -19.19 31.93
CA ILE A 100 10.61 -18.48 32.58
C ILE A 100 10.36 -17.16 31.83
N TRP A 101 9.19 -17.04 31.25
CA TRP A 101 8.75 -15.84 30.52
C TRP A 101 7.35 -15.42 31.02
N ASP A 102 7.19 -14.15 31.33
CA ASP A 102 5.95 -13.55 31.85
C ASP A 102 4.93 -13.15 30.77
N PHE A 103 5.16 -13.57 29.51
CA PHE A 103 4.35 -13.23 28.34
C PHE A 103 4.26 -11.72 28.03
N ARG A 104 5.15 -10.91 28.59
CA ARG A 104 5.21 -9.48 28.29
C ARG A 104 5.75 -9.25 26.89
N LEU A 105 4.92 -8.65 26.04
CA LEU A 105 5.30 -8.27 24.68
C LEU A 105 5.68 -6.78 24.62
N THR A 106 6.67 -6.46 23.80
CA THR A 106 6.89 -5.10 23.27
C THR A 106 5.94 -4.84 22.09
N ALA A 107 5.80 -3.60 21.67
CA ALA A 107 4.89 -3.28 20.59
C ALA A 107 5.39 -3.80 19.23
N VAL A 108 4.45 -4.17 18.36
CA VAL A 108 4.68 -4.53 16.97
C VAL A 108 3.85 -3.62 16.10
N TYR A 109 4.54 -2.87 15.26
CA TYR A 109 3.95 -1.98 14.26
C TYR A 109 4.19 -2.55 12.86
N THR A 110 3.14 -2.68 12.08
CA THR A 110 3.22 -2.97 10.64
C THR A 110 2.81 -1.72 9.88
N ILE A 111 3.75 -1.08 9.21
CA ILE A 111 3.54 0.12 8.42
C ILE A 111 3.64 -0.25 6.94
N ALA A 112 2.58 -0.02 6.18
CA ALA A 112 2.57 -0.31 4.75
C ALA A 112 2.24 0.93 3.93
N ILE A 113 3.12 1.25 2.98
CA ILE A 113 2.94 2.35 2.03
C ILE A 113 2.34 1.74 0.76
N LEU A 114 1.08 2.10 0.47
CA LEU A 114 0.26 1.47 -0.56
C LEU A 114 0.06 2.41 -1.77
N ASP A 115 0.42 1.95 -2.96
CA ASP A 115 0.11 2.64 -4.23
C ASP A 115 -1.29 2.25 -4.76
N PHE A 116 -2.17 1.81 -3.87
CA PHE A 116 -3.57 1.48 -4.11
C PHE A 116 -4.42 1.81 -2.88
N VAL A 117 -5.73 1.72 -3.02
CA VAL A 117 -6.69 1.89 -1.92
C VAL A 117 -7.37 0.57 -1.60
N PHE A 118 -7.73 0.39 -0.33
CA PHE A 118 -8.63 -0.69 0.05
C PHE A 118 -10.04 -0.37 -0.42
N GLU A 119 -10.76 -1.40 -0.86
CA GLU A 119 -12.21 -1.28 -1.06
C GLU A 119 -12.89 -1.14 0.29
N ASN A 120 -13.55 -0.02 0.50
CA ASN A 120 -14.35 0.25 1.68
C ASN A 120 -15.79 0.56 1.24
N ASP A 121 -16.75 -0.06 1.89
CA ASP A 121 -18.18 0.12 1.61
C ASP A 121 -18.66 1.55 1.90
N ASN A 122 -17.91 2.31 2.73
CA ASN A 122 -18.30 3.65 3.21
C ASN A 122 -17.75 4.82 2.37
N ASN A 123 -17.05 4.57 1.27
CA ASN A 123 -16.43 5.61 0.42
C ASN A 123 -15.52 6.63 1.15
N ASP A 124 -15.02 6.28 2.33
CA ASP A 124 -14.14 7.11 3.14
C ASP A 124 -12.73 7.19 2.55
N GLN A 125 -12.30 8.39 2.18
CA GLN A 125 -11.01 8.65 1.54
C GLN A 125 -9.92 9.00 2.58
N HIS A 126 -9.55 8.03 3.41
CA HIS A 126 -8.48 8.22 4.40
C HIS A 126 -7.11 7.90 3.83
N VAL A 127 -6.19 8.87 3.88
CA VAL A 127 -4.77 8.64 3.56
C VAL A 127 -4.15 7.66 4.55
N VAL A 128 -4.50 7.79 5.84
CA VAL A 128 -3.98 6.93 6.91
C VAL A 128 -5.11 6.05 7.45
N VAL A 129 -4.93 4.74 7.37
CA VAL A 129 -5.81 3.76 8.00
C VAL A 129 -5.07 3.08 9.13
N LYS A 130 -5.49 3.35 10.37
CA LYS A 130 -4.93 2.74 11.58
C LYS A 130 -5.84 1.62 12.07
N VAL A 131 -5.29 0.41 12.24
CA VAL A 131 -6.02 -0.77 12.67
C VAL A 131 -5.42 -1.31 13.97
N GLN A 132 -6.28 -1.54 14.95
CA GLN A 132 -5.92 -2.06 16.28
C GLN A 132 -6.98 -3.04 16.75
N LEU A 133 -6.63 -3.89 17.72
CA LEU A 133 -7.60 -4.73 18.41
C LEU A 133 -8.49 -3.87 19.29
N LYS A 134 -9.79 -3.98 19.11
CA LYS A 134 -10.82 -3.24 19.84
C LYS A 134 -11.86 -4.18 20.41
N ASP A 135 -12.50 -3.77 21.50
CA ASP A 135 -13.67 -4.44 22.06
C ASP A 135 -14.97 -4.05 21.31
N GLN A 136 -16.12 -4.56 21.80
CA GLN A 136 -17.44 -4.29 21.23
C GLN A 136 -17.89 -2.83 21.33
N ASP A 137 -17.28 -2.03 22.22
CA ASP A 137 -17.55 -0.61 22.42
C ASP A 137 -16.56 0.29 21.66
N ASN A 138 -15.80 -0.30 20.72
CA ASN A 138 -14.74 0.36 19.94
C ASN A 138 -13.57 0.93 20.78
N GLN A 139 -13.40 0.49 22.04
CA GLN A 139 -12.25 0.86 22.85
C GLN A 139 -11.04 0.00 22.45
N VAL A 140 -9.85 0.59 22.47
CA VAL A 140 -8.63 -0.15 22.16
C VAL A 140 -8.35 -1.16 23.26
N PHE A 141 -8.55 -2.44 22.97
CA PHE A 141 -8.27 -3.55 23.88
C PHE A 141 -6.78 -3.82 24.04
N TYR A 142 -6.03 -3.71 22.92
CA TYR A 142 -4.60 -3.97 22.91
C TYR A 142 -3.86 -3.03 21.95
N GLU A 143 -3.08 -2.12 22.51
CA GLU A 143 -2.41 -1.07 21.74
C GLU A 143 -1.05 -1.48 21.14
N LYS A 144 -0.42 -2.55 21.66
CA LYS A 144 0.91 -2.99 21.25
C LYS A 144 0.94 -3.77 19.93
N LEU A 145 -0.22 -4.00 19.30
CA LEU A 145 -0.32 -4.53 17.95
C LEU A 145 -1.08 -3.54 17.09
N THR A 146 -0.36 -2.86 16.22
CA THR A 146 -0.92 -1.77 15.40
C THR A 146 -0.48 -1.91 13.96
N TYR A 147 -1.44 -1.80 13.03
CA TYR A 147 -1.19 -1.71 11.60
C TYR A 147 -1.50 -0.29 11.14
N ILE A 148 -0.63 0.28 10.30
CA ILE A 148 -0.78 1.61 9.72
C ILE A 148 -0.62 1.47 8.21
N TYR A 149 -1.70 1.70 7.49
CA TYR A 149 -1.72 1.65 6.03
C TYR A 149 -1.79 3.08 5.49
N LEU A 150 -0.82 3.45 4.66
CA LEU A 150 -0.76 4.75 3.98
C LEU A 150 -1.26 4.57 2.55
N GLN A 151 -2.50 4.98 2.27
CA GLN A 151 -3.15 4.89 0.96
C GLN A 151 -2.75 6.10 0.11
N MET A 152 -1.61 6.00 -0.57
CA MET A 152 -1.00 7.10 -1.31
C MET A 152 -1.87 7.72 -2.41
N PRO A 153 -2.78 6.99 -3.10
CA PRO A 153 -3.67 7.61 -4.07
C PRO A 153 -4.55 8.73 -3.49
N PHE A 154 -4.93 8.67 -2.21
CA PHE A 154 -5.74 9.71 -1.56
C PHE A 154 -4.94 10.95 -1.14
N PHE A 155 -3.62 10.90 -1.12
CA PHE A 155 -2.80 12.07 -0.84
C PHE A 155 -2.57 12.88 -2.12
N ASN A 156 -3.17 14.08 -2.23
CA ASN A 156 -3.15 14.88 -3.45
C ASN A 156 -2.63 16.33 -3.25
N LYS A 157 -1.98 16.63 -2.11
CA LYS A 157 -1.41 17.95 -1.84
C LYS A 157 -0.26 18.27 -2.79
N THR A 158 -0.20 19.52 -3.24
CA THR A 158 0.95 20.09 -3.97
C THR A 158 2.07 20.46 -3.01
N ALA A 159 3.25 20.82 -3.54
CA ALA A 159 4.39 21.23 -2.70
C ALA A 159 4.11 22.50 -1.88
N GLU A 160 3.26 23.38 -2.39
CA GLU A 160 2.88 24.65 -1.75
C GLU A 160 1.88 24.47 -0.61
N GLU A 161 1.13 23.35 -0.61
CA GLU A 161 0.11 23.03 0.39
C GLU A 161 0.64 22.23 1.58
N LEU A 162 1.94 21.88 1.58
CA LEU A 162 2.54 21.08 2.64
C LEU A 162 2.71 21.90 3.92
N GLU A 163 2.04 21.51 4.99
CA GLU A 163 2.09 22.18 6.28
C GLU A 163 2.91 21.38 7.30
N THR A 164 2.65 20.09 7.41
CA THR A 164 3.26 19.22 8.42
C THR A 164 4.46 18.44 7.86
N ASN A 165 5.32 17.94 8.76
CA ASN A 165 6.43 17.08 8.38
C ASN A 165 5.93 15.74 7.81
N PHE A 166 4.82 15.23 8.33
CA PHE A 166 4.14 14.07 7.79
C PHE A 166 3.73 14.26 6.31
N GLU A 167 3.09 15.38 5.98
CA GLU A 167 2.70 15.68 4.59
C GLU A 167 3.92 15.79 3.66
N LYS A 168 5.02 16.36 4.16
CA LYS A 168 6.27 16.41 3.40
C LYS A 168 6.79 15.02 3.08
N TRP A 169 6.76 14.09 4.05
CA TRP A 169 7.12 12.69 3.81
C TRP A 169 6.21 12.03 2.78
N LEU A 170 4.90 12.16 2.90
CA LEU A 170 3.96 11.62 1.91
C LEU A 170 4.22 12.20 0.51
N PHE A 171 4.47 13.51 0.43
CA PHE A 171 4.75 14.18 -0.84
C PHE A 171 6.01 13.65 -1.51
N VAL A 172 7.14 13.57 -0.80
CA VAL A 172 8.39 13.06 -1.38
C VAL A 172 8.26 11.59 -1.76
N LEU A 173 7.62 10.80 -0.90
CA LEU A 173 7.33 9.42 -1.19
C LEU A 173 6.47 9.24 -2.46
N LYS A 174 5.52 10.09 -2.76
CA LYS A 174 4.65 10.02 -3.93
C LYS A 174 5.28 10.59 -5.20
N ASN A 175 6.08 11.65 -5.08
CA ASN A 175 6.42 12.49 -6.23
C ASN A 175 7.90 12.52 -6.59
N ILE A 176 8.79 11.89 -5.81
CA ILE A 176 10.24 12.01 -6.00
C ILE A 176 10.71 11.72 -7.44
N GLU A 177 10.06 10.80 -8.14
CA GLU A 177 10.42 10.46 -9.53
C GLU A 177 10.10 11.58 -10.55
N LYS A 178 9.23 12.52 -10.15
CA LYS A 178 8.75 13.61 -11.02
C LYS A 178 9.41 14.95 -10.69
N LEU A 179 10.12 15.03 -9.56
CA LEU A 179 10.74 16.27 -9.11
C LEU A 179 12.02 16.54 -9.92
N THR A 180 12.04 17.68 -10.60
CA THR A 180 13.22 18.20 -11.32
C THR A 180 14.06 19.12 -10.43
N GLU A 181 13.44 19.68 -9.40
CA GLU A 181 14.08 20.54 -8.39
C GLU A 181 13.47 20.30 -7.00
N ILE A 182 14.21 20.65 -5.97
CA ILE A 182 13.76 20.49 -4.58
C ILE A 182 12.85 21.67 -4.21
N PRO A 183 11.54 21.41 -3.92
CA PRO A 183 10.62 22.45 -3.50
C PRO A 183 11.11 23.20 -2.25
N SER A 184 10.81 24.51 -2.16
CA SER A 184 11.29 25.37 -1.06
C SER A 184 10.91 24.84 0.33
N ARG A 185 9.72 24.28 0.48
CA ARG A 185 9.21 23.71 1.74
C ARG A 185 9.94 22.42 2.18
N LEU A 186 10.72 21.81 1.29
CA LEU A 186 11.51 20.60 1.55
C LEU A 186 13.01 20.86 1.75
N LYS A 187 13.42 22.13 1.86
CA LYS A 187 14.84 22.51 2.03
C LYS A 187 15.31 22.49 3.50
N ASN A 188 14.81 21.55 4.32
CA ASN A 188 15.35 21.29 5.64
C ASN A 188 16.41 20.17 5.60
N LYS A 189 17.14 19.99 6.70
CA LYS A 189 18.29 19.07 6.78
C LYS A 189 17.92 17.62 6.41
N ILE A 190 16.77 17.13 6.89
CA ILE A 190 16.36 15.72 6.70
C ILE A 190 15.99 15.45 5.24
N PHE A 191 15.21 16.34 4.64
CA PHE A 191 14.81 16.16 3.22
C PHE A 191 15.97 16.45 2.27
N MET A 192 16.88 17.39 2.59
CA MET A 192 18.10 17.58 1.79
C MET A 192 18.98 16.34 1.78
N LYS A 193 19.14 15.67 2.93
CA LYS A 193 19.81 14.37 3.00
C LYS A 193 19.07 13.33 2.15
N PHE A 194 17.74 13.22 2.31
CA PHE A 194 16.91 12.29 1.55
C PHE A 194 17.08 12.45 0.04
N PHE A 195 17.05 13.69 -0.47
CA PHE A 195 17.25 13.96 -1.91
C PHE A 195 18.67 13.61 -2.37
N GLY A 196 19.69 13.90 -1.56
CA GLY A 196 21.07 13.52 -1.87
C GLY A 196 21.26 12.00 -2.00
N GLU A 197 20.64 11.24 -1.10
CA GLU A 197 20.66 9.77 -1.16
C GLU A 197 19.80 9.19 -2.30
N ALA A 198 18.73 9.89 -2.68
CA ALA A 198 17.82 9.48 -3.75
C ALA A 198 18.38 9.74 -5.16
N GLU A 199 19.46 10.49 -5.30
CA GLU A 199 20.03 10.83 -6.59
C GLU A 199 20.66 9.62 -7.26
N ILE A 200 20.09 9.21 -8.41
CA ILE A 200 20.55 8.00 -9.15
C ILE A 200 22.01 8.16 -9.63
N ALA A 201 22.46 9.39 -9.86
CA ALA A 201 23.83 9.68 -10.28
C ALA A 201 24.88 9.22 -9.24
N ASN A 202 24.48 9.16 -7.96
CA ASN A 202 25.33 8.75 -6.84
C ASN A 202 25.37 7.23 -6.62
N LEU A 203 24.61 6.45 -7.40
CA LEU A 203 24.62 4.99 -7.31
C LEU A 203 25.90 4.42 -7.92
N ALA A 204 26.55 3.50 -7.21
CA ALA A 204 27.60 2.66 -7.77
C ALA A 204 27.07 1.82 -8.95
N GLN A 205 27.96 1.33 -9.82
CA GLN A 205 27.55 0.58 -11.03
C GLN A 205 26.67 -0.63 -10.70
N GLU A 206 27.01 -1.38 -9.66
CA GLU A 206 26.27 -2.57 -9.19
C GLU A 206 24.90 -2.18 -8.64
N GLU A 207 24.81 -1.09 -7.88
CA GLU A 207 23.57 -0.55 -7.34
C GLU A 207 22.64 -0.04 -8.45
N ARG A 208 23.22 0.57 -9.49
CA ARG A 208 22.47 1.01 -10.67
C ARG A 208 21.85 -0.18 -11.41
N ALA A 209 22.60 -1.28 -11.57
CA ALA A 209 22.10 -2.49 -12.19
C ALA A 209 20.92 -3.11 -11.38
N ALA A 210 21.07 -3.18 -10.05
CA ALA A 210 20.00 -3.64 -9.16
C ALA A 210 18.76 -2.74 -9.21
N TYR A 211 18.95 -1.42 -9.26
CA TYR A 211 17.86 -0.45 -9.43
C TYR A 211 17.12 -0.65 -10.75
N GLU A 212 17.84 -0.78 -11.88
CA GLU A 212 17.26 -0.98 -13.20
C GLU A 212 16.48 -2.31 -13.28
N GLN A 213 17.00 -3.37 -12.65
CA GLN A 213 16.29 -4.65 -12.57
C GLN A 213 14.99 -4.52 -11.75
N SER A 214 15.04 -3.86 -10.60
CA SER A 214 13.87 -3.60 -9.75
C SER A 214 12.82 -2.74 -10.49
N LEU A 215 13.27 -1.75 -11.27
CA LEU A 215 12.42 -0.91 -12.10
C LEU A 215 11.75 -1.71 -13.23
N LYS A 216 12.49 -2.65 -13.84
CA LYS A 216 11.95 -3.55 -14.87
C LYS A 216 10.85 -4.43 -14.28
N VAL A 217 11.11 -5.10 -13.15
CA VAL A 217 10.10 -5.94 -12.46
C VAL A 217 8.84 -5.14 -12.15
N TYR A 218 8.98 -3.90 -11.68
CA TYR A 218 7.84 -3.03 -11.43
C TYR A 218 7.04 -2.72 -12.70
N ARG A 219 7.71 -2.37 -13.81
CA ARG A 219 7.05 -2.07 -15.09
C ARG A 219 6.33 -3.29 -15.64
N ASP A 220 6.96 -4.46 -15.56
CA ASP A 220 6.37 -5.71 -16.02
C ASP A 220 5.12 -6.06 -15.22
N LEU A 221 5.18 -5.97 -13.89
CA LEU A 221 4.04 -6.21 -13.01
C LEU A 221 2.89 -5.23 -13.31
N LYS A 222 3.20 -3.95 -13.47
CA LYS A 222 2.21 -2.92 -13.81
C LYS A 222 1.54 -3.24 -15.15
N ASN A 223 2.32 -3.54 -16.18
CA ASN A 223 1.78 -3.88 -17.50
C ASN A 223 0.85 -5.08 -17.44
N VAL A 224 1.22 -6.15 -16.72
CA VAL A 224 0.38 -7.34 -16.55
C VAL A 224 -0.92 -6.99 -15.82
N THR A 225 -0.84 -6.19 -14.77
CA THR A 225 -2.02 -5.76 -14.00
C THR A 225 -2.96 -4.88 -14.83
N ASP A 226 -2.41 -3.90 -15.55
CA ASP A 226 -3.18 -2.99 -16.42
C ASP A 226 -3.85 -3.80 -17.55
N THR A 227 -3.14 -4.76 -18.16
CA THR A 227 -3.68 -5.63 -19.20
C THR A 227 -4.84 -6.47 -18.66
N ALA A 228 -4.65 -7.15 -17.53
CA ALA A 228 -5.70 -7.97 -16.92
C ALA A 228 -6.94 -7.15 -16.53
N PHE A 229 -6.76 -5.89 -16.09
CA PHE A 229 -7.87 -4.99 -15.82
C PHE A 229 -8.65 -4.62 -17.09
N ILE A 230 -7.94 -4.25 -18.17
CA ILE A 230 -8.56 -3.88 -19.47
C ILE A 230 -9.33 -5.08 -20.05
N GLU A 231 -8.70 -6.25 -20.06
CA GLU A 231 -9.33 -7.49 -20.56
C GLU A 231 -10.56 -7.86 -19.72
N GLY A 232 -10.44 -7.87 -18.37
CA GLY A 232 -11.55 -8.16 -17.47
C GLY A 232 -12.70 -7.17 -17.60
N TYR A 233 -12.40 -5.87 -17.73
CA TYR A 233 -13.41 -4.84 -17.97
C TYR A 233 -14.10 -5.05 -19.33
N GLY A 234 -13.34 -5.38 -20.36
CA GLY A 234 -13.90 -5.70 -21.71
C GLY A 234 -14.87 -6.86 -21.67
N VAL A 235 -14.49 -7.96 -21.02
CA VAL A 235 -15.34 -9.15 -20.83
C VAL A 235 -16.60 -8.80 -20.04
N ALA A 236 -16.47 -8.13 -18.90
CA ALA A 236 -17.62 -7.74 -18.07
C ALA A 236 -18.59 -6.82 -18.81
N LYS A 237 -18.08 -5.86 -19.59
CA LYS A 237 -18.89 -4.98 -20.43
C LYS A 237 -19.65 -5.75 -21.50
N GLN A 238 -18.99 -6.73 -22.15
CA GLN A 238 -19.64 -7.55 -23.16
C GLN A 238 -20.71 -8.46 -22.56
N GLU A 239 -20.46 -9.06 -21.41
CA GLU A 239 -21.45 -9.87 -20.70
C GLU A 239 -22.66 -9.04 -20.26
N ALA A 240 -22.44 -7.85 -19.71
CA ALA A 240 -23.52 -6.91 -19.33
C ALA A 240 -24.37 -6.53 -20.55
N HIS A 241 -23.70 -6.21 -21.69
CA HIS A 241 -24.36 -5.92 -22.95
C HIS A 241 -25.22 -7.11 -23.43
N ASN A 242 -24.66 -8.31 -23.44
CA ASN A 242 -25.37 -9.52 -23.87
C ASN A 242 -26.59 -9.81 -22.96
N LYS A 243 -26.44 -9.62 -21.65
CA LYS A 243 -27.55 -9.75 -20.69
C LYS A 243 -28.67 -8.74 -20.98
N LEU A 244 -28.31 -7.49 -21.26
CA LEU A 244 -29.27 -6.45 -21.61
C LEU A 244 -30.01 -6.78 -22.91
N VAL A 245 -29.29 -7.15 -23.98
CA VAL A 245 -29.85 -7.57 -25.27
C VAL A 245 -30.87 -8.71 -25.08
N ASN A 246 -30.44 -9.76 -24.33
CA ASN A 246 -31.30 -10.90 -24.06
C ASN A 246 -32.56 -10.53 -23.24
N ALA A 247 -32.42 -9.63 -22.28
CA ALA A 247 -33.55 -9.15 -21.46
C ALA A 247 -34.55 -8.34 -22.31
N ILE A 248 -34.08 -7.47 -23.20
CA ILE A 248 -34.88 -6.72 -24.16
C ILE A 248 -35.64 -7.66 -25.10
N LYS A 249 -34.94 -8.61 -25.73
CA LYS A 249 -35.53 -9.62 -26.60
C LYS A 249 -36.62 -10.43 -25.87
N LYS A 250 -36.37 -10.80 -24.62
CA LYS A 250 -37.32 -11.50 -23.78
C LYS A 250 -38.56 -10.64 -23.48
N ALA A 251 -38.39 -9.35 -23.15
CA ALA A 251 -39.52 -8.43 -22.89
C ALA A 251 -40.44 -8.34 -24.12
N ILE A 252 -39.89 -8.16 -25.30
CA ILE A 252 -40.63 -8.16 -26.55
C ILE A 252 -41.34 -9.50 -26.80
N SER A 253 -40.68 -10.62 -26.56
CA SER A 253 -41.27 -11.96 -26.73
C SER A 253 -42.41 -12.25 -25.77
N LEU A 254 -42.48 -11.55 -24.64
CA LEU A 254 -43.59 -11.60 -23.68
C LEU A 254 -44.73 -10.70 -24.02
N GLY A 255 -44.66 -9.95 -25.14
CA GLY A 255 -45.76 -9.12 -25.67
C GLY A 255 -45.67 -7.63 -25.37
N ASN A 256 -44.56 -7.17 -24.73
CA ASN A 256 -44.37 -5.72 -24.53
C ASN A 256 -44.07 -5.05 -25.88
N SER A 257 -44.61 -3.84 -26.07
CA SER A 257 -44.25 -2.98 -27.20
C SER A 257 -42.83 -2.41 -27.08
N ILE A 258 -42.31 -1.85 -28.18
CA ILE A 258 -41.03 -1.14 -28.20
C ILE A 258 -41.02 -0.01 -27.18
N GLN A 259 -42.13 0.77 -27.12
CA GLN A 259 -42.28 1.87 -26.19
C GLN A 259 -42.26 1.41 -24.73
N GLU A 260 -43.06 0.39 -24.37
CA GLU A 260 -43.06 -0.17 -23.01
C GLU A 260 -41.69 -0.74 -22.62
N THR A 261 -41.00 -1.39 -23.57
CA THR A 261 -39.66 -1.92 -23.35
C THR A 261 -38.63 -0.79 -23.12
N ALA A 262 -38.75 0.31 -23.89
CA ALA A 262 -37.89 1.48 -23.72
C ALA A 262 -38.06 2.10 -22.32
N GLU A 263 -39.33 2.22 -21.84
CA GLU A 263 -39.62 2.70 -20.48
C GLU A 263 -39.07 1.76 -19.38
N ILE A 264 -39.25 0.43 -19.52
CA ILE A 264 -38.76 -0.57 -18.54
C ILE A 264 -37.25 -0.52 -18.37
N PHE A 265 -36.50 -0.36 -19.46
CA PHE A 265 -35.05 -0.37 -19.44
C PHE A 265 -34.42 1.03 -19.38
N GLU A 266 -35.22 2.09 -19.28
CA GLU A 266 -34.79 3.50 -19.22
C GLU A 266 -33.87 3.88 -20.41
N ILE A 267 -34.19 3.44 -21.61
CA ILE A 267 -33.48 3.68 -22.88
C ILE A 267 -34.41 4.22 -23.93
N SER A 268 -33.90 4.74 -25.03
CA SER A 268 -34.73 5.21 -26.16
C SER A 268 -35.30 4.05 -26.99
N GLU A 269 -36.46 4.28 -27.65
CA GLU A 269 -37.06 3.31 -28.58
C GLU A 269 -36.07 2.90 -29.69
N SER A 270 -35.29 3.85 -30.19
CA SER A 270 -34.27 3.59 -31.22
C SER A 270 -33.16 2.66 -30.73
N GLU A 271 -32.81 2.71 -29.43
CA GLU A 271 -31.89 1.78 -28.80
C GLU A 271 -32.49 0.38 -28.66
N VAL A 272 -33.78 0.28 -28.32
CA VAL A 272 -34.49 -1.01 -28.31
C VAL A 272 -34.44 -1.65 -29.68
N GLU A 273 -34.80 -0.90 -30.76
CA GLU A 273 -34.70 -1.39 -32.14
C GLU A 273 -33.29 -1.85 -32.52
N LYS A 274 -32.28 -1.09 -32.13
CA LYS A 274 -30.87 -1.46 -32.38
C LYS A 274 -30.49 -2.76 -31.69
N TYR A 275 -30.94 -3.00 -30.44
CA TYR A 275 -30.67 -4.22 -29.71
C TYR A 275 -31.47 -5.43 -30.26
N LEU A 276 -32.61 -5.24 -30.85
CA LEU A 276 -33.38 -6.29 -31.50
C LEU A 276 -32.72 -6.78 -32.81
N ASN A 277 -31.97 -5.89 -33.48
CA ASN A 277 -31.30 -6.16 -34.74
C ASN A 277 -29.86 -6.73 -34.56
N GLN A 278 -29.38 -6.94 -33.34
CA GLN A 278 -28.16 -7.62 -32.99
C GLN A 278 -28.39 -9.10 -32.72
#